data_c54d76a32f391f536647d70e3fe76d6c
#
_entry.id   c54d76a32f391f536647d70e3fe76d6c
#
_cell.length_a   1.000
_cell.length_b   1.000
_cell.length_c   1.000
_cell.angle_alpha   90.00
_cell.angle_beta   90.00
_cell.angle_gamma   90.00
#
_symmetry.space_group_name_H-M   'P 1'
#
loop_
_entity.id
_entity.type
_entity.pdbx_description
1 polymer ?
#
loop_
_entity_poly.entity_id
_entity_poly.type
_entity_poly.pdbx_seq_one_letter_code
_entity_poly.pdbx_strand_id
1 'polypeptide(L)'
;MERNYKKIYFLGIGGIGMSALARYYMHEGCRVAGYDRTETPLTRALAAEGAEIHYEDDVELIPEDMRSADDTLVVLTPAIPSDHKEWAWLRDNGFHIEKRSQMLGHLSNGKLCMAVAGTHGKTTTSTLAAWLNHAAANEGNAILGGISRNFNSNLSLGEGNRLVVEADEYDRSFLRLHPSVAVITATDADHLDIYGTPEALKEAFCEFASQIKEGGALILKQGVELKFDTATRSLYRYSCDNGGDFHAENIELLEDGHYLYDIVTPDCRIERCTLGILGKVHIENSVAAVAMLWCAAKIEGKDFDKEAVKVALASFEGVKRRMELYINTPKQVYIDDYAHHPEELRATIESLRGIFPGRRLLAIFQPHLYTRTRDFAAEFSEVLSLCDEVIMVPIYPARELPIEGVCSEMIGRNLKVEWQLVEREALAERLRTMATDIVVTFGAGNIDAVCEQIYEVLKTKM
;
A
#
# COMPACT_ATOMS: atom_id res chain seq x y z
N MET A 1 -23.38 -10.72 -22.56
CA MET A 1 -23.11 -12.01 -21.87
C MET A 1 -21.63 -12.02 -21.57
N GLU A 2 -21.24 -11.83 -20.32
CA GLU A 2 -19.84 -12.01 -19.91
C GLU A 2 -19.51 -13.50 -20.09
N ARG A 3 -18.47 -13.78 -20.89
CA ARG A 3 -17.93 -15.13 -20.98
C ARG A 3 -17.36 -15.50 -19.62
N ASN A 4 -17.86 -16.55 -18.99
CA ASN A 4 -17.36 -17.03 -17.70
C ASN A 4 -16.11 -17.88 -17.95
N TYR A 5 -14.94 -17.23 -18.02
CA TYR A 5 -13.66 -17.89 -18.21
C TYR A 5 -13.28 -18.70 -16.96
N LYS A 6 -12.90 -19.95 -17.15
CA LYS A 6 -12.41 -20.83 -16.08
C LYS A 6 -10.88 -20.92 -16.03
N LYS A 7 -10.21 -20.36 -17.03
CA LYS A 7 -8.76 -20.32 -17.13
C LYS A 7 -8.32 -18.89 -17.29
N ILE A 8 -7.37 -18.46 -16.48
CA ILE A 8 -6.87 -17.09 -16.49
C ILE A 8 -5.35 -17.12 -16.52
N TYR A 9 -4.79 -16.51 -17.55
CA TYR A 9 -3.36 -16.40 -17.76
C TYR A 9 -2.89 -14.96 -17.47
N PHE A 10 -1.92 -14.82 -16.57
CA PHE A 10 -1.43 -13.52 -16.11
C PHE A 10 -0.07 -13.18 -16.71
N LEU A 11 0.06 -12.05 -17.38
CA LEU A 11 1.33 -11.47 -17.78
C LEU A 11 1.78 -10.44 -16.74
N GLY A 12 2.79 -10.80 -15.93
CA GLY A 12 3.29 -10.05 -14.77
C GLY A 12 2.56 -10.44 -13.48
N ILE A 13 2.37 -11.74 -13.23
CA ILE A 13 1.59 -12.30 -12.12
C ILE A 13 2.12 -11.91 -10.73
N GLY A 14 3.44 -11.66 -10.59
CA GLY A 14 4.10 -11.30 -9.33
C GLY A 14 3.90 -9.86 -8.88
N GLY A 15 3.25 -9.00 -9.69
CA GLY A 15 2.88 -7.67 -9.25
C GLY A 15 1.87 -7.71 -8.09
N ILE A 16 1.97 -6.77 -7.12
CA ILE A 16 1.14 -6.80 -5.91
C ILE A 16 -0.37 -6.86 -6.23
N GLY A 17 -0.87 -6.04 -7.14
CA GLY A 17 -2.28 -6.08 -7.52
C GLY A 17 -2.65 -7.25 -8.45
N MET A 18 -1.70 -7.78 -9.22
CA MET A 18 -1.90 -8.95 -10.09
C MET A 18 -2.03 -10.22 -9.25
N SER A 19 -1.16 -10.40 -8.27
CA SER A 19 -1.16 -11.54 -7.35
C SER A 19 -2.43 -11.62 -6.50
N ALA A 20 -3.00 -10.46 -6.10
CA ALA A 20 -4.28 -10.43 -5.40
C ALA A 20 -5.44 -10.92 -6.30
N LEU A 21 -5.48 -10.49 -7.57
CA LEU A 21 -6.46 -10.99 -8.53
C LEU A 21 -6.26 -12.49 -8.82
N ALA A 22 -5.01 -12.94 -8.99
CA ALA A 22 -4.70 -14.36 -9.20
C ALA A 22 -5.26 -15.21 -8.05
N ARG A 23 -5.03 -14.82 -6.79
CA ARG A 23 -5.58 -15.47 -5.60
C ARG A 23 -7.12 -15.46 -5.59
N TYR A 24 -7.70 -14.32 -5.91
CA TYR A 24 -9.17 -14.19 -5.97
C TYR A 24 -9.76 -15.20 -6.96
N TYR A 25 -9.22 -15.28 -8.17
CA TYR A 25 -9.76 -16.18 -9.20
C TYR A 25 -9.43 -17.65 -8.90
N MET A 26 -8.31 -17.98 -8.26
CA MET A 26 -8.08 -19.34 -7.75
C MET A 26 -9.14 -19.74 -6.72
N HIS A 27 -9.50 -18.82 -5.82
CA HIS A 27 -10.57 -19.05 -4.84
C HIS A 27 -11.94 -19.26 -5.52
N GLU A 28 -12.23 -18.53 -6.60
CA GLU A 28 -13.44 -18.72 -7.42
C GLU A 28 -13.38 -20.02 -8.26
N GLY A 29 -12.36 -20.84 -8.09
CA GLY A 29 -12.21 -22.13 -8.77
C GLY A 29 -11.67 -22.03 -10.20
N CYS A 30 -11.11 -20.89 -10.60
CA CYS A 30 -10.42 -20.75 -11.87
C CYS A 30 -9.04 -21.40 -11.83
N ARG A 31 -8.63 -22.03 -12.92
CA ARG A 31 -7.24 -22.39 -13.14
C ARG A 31 -6.43 -21.15 -13.47
N VAL A 32 -5.35 -20.92 -12.73
CA VAL A 32 -4.49 -19.74 -12.88
C VAL A 32 -3.07 -20.16 -13.24
N ALA A 33 -2.53 -19.54 -14.29
CA ALA A 33 -1.11 -19.60 -14.63
C ALA A 33 -0.61 -18.22 -15.08
N GLY A 34 0.69 -18.08 -15.22
CA GLY A 34 1.22 -16.82 -15.72
C GLY A 34 2.73 -16.73 -15.76
N TYR A 35 3.17 -15.63 -16.33
CA TYR A 35 4.56 -15.22 -16.44
C TYR A 35 4.88 -14.11 -15.44
N ASP A 36 6.09 -14.15 -14.89
CA ASP A 36 6.74 -12.99 -14.30
C ASP A 36 8.24 -12.99 -14.64
N ARG A 37 8.85 -11.81 -14.67
CA ARG A 37 10.28 -11.68 -15.01
C ARG A 37 11.20 -12.25 -13.94
N THR A 38 10.74 -12.23 -12.68
CA THR A 38 11.61 -12.50 -11.52
C THR A 38 10.90 -13.35 -10.50
N GLU A 39 11.57 -14.41 -10.06
CA GLU A 39 11.12 -15.17 -8.91
C GLU A 39 11.25 -14.35 -7.62
N THR A 40 10.17 -14.21 -6.89
CA THR A 40 10.07 -13.44 -5.64
C THR A 40 9.42 -14.29 -4.53
N PRO A 41 9.51 -13.88 -3.26
CA PRO A 41 8.71 -14.53 -2.21
C PRO A 41 7.21 -14.57 -2.52
N LEU A 42 6.69 -13.53 -3.19
CA LEU A 42 5.28 -13.44 -3.57
C LEU A 42 4.90 -14.44 -4.66
N THR A 43 5.73 -14.60 -5.71
CA THR A 43 5.47 -15.58 -6.77
C THR A 43 5.62 -17.01 -6.27
N ARG A 44 6.58 -17.28 -5.36
CA ARG A 44 6.71 -18.59 -4.70
C ARG A 44 5.48 -18.92 -3.85
N ALA A 45 4.94 -17.93 -3.13
CA ALA A 45 3.71 -18.13 -2.36
C ALA A 45 2.53 -18.47 -3.27
N LEU A 46 2.34 -17.74 -4.38
CA LEU A 46 1.30 -18.03 -5.37
C LEU A 46 1.44 -19.43 -5.98
N ALA A 47 2.66 -19.86 -6.29
CA ALA A 47 2.92 -21.20 -6.80
C ALA A 47 2.58 -22.28 -5.77
N ALA A 48 2.90 -22.06 -4.50
CA ALA A 48 2.52 -22.95 -3.41
C ALA A 48 1.00 -23.00 -3.18
N GLU A 49 0.28 -21.92 -3.50
CA GLU A 49 -1.18 -21.81 -3.44
C GLU A 49 -1.88 -22.45 -4.66
N GLY A 50 -1.13 -22.84 -5.71
CA GLY A 50 -1.66 -23.57 -6.86
C GLY A 50 -1.59 -22.86 -8.20
N ALA A 51 -0.98 -21.67 -8.29
CA ALA A 51 -0.72 -21.03 -9.59
C ALA A 51 0.48 -21.69 -10.31
N GLU A 52 0.40 -21.87 -11.62
CA GLU A 52 1.50 -22.36 -12.44
C GLU A 52 2.27 -21.16 -13.01
N ILE A 53 3.51 -20.95 -12.55
CA ILE A 53 4.29 -19.73 -12.87
C ILE A 53 5.62 -20.11 -13.52
N HIS A 54 5.98 -19.37 -14.59
CA HIS A 54 7.30 -19.44 -15.19
C HIS A 54 7.94 -18.03 -15.31
N TYR A 55 9.26 -17.99 -15.59
CA TYR A 55 10.06 -16.77 -15.51
C TYR A 55 10.82 -16.46 -16.81
N GLU A 56 10.59 -17.23 -17.85
CA GLU A 56 11.17 -17.04 -19.18
C GLU A 56 10.07 -16.61 -20.16
N ASP A 57 10.36 -15.61 -21.01
CA ASP A 57 9.46 -15.14 -22.07
C ASP A 57 9.49 -16.13 -23.24
N ASP A 58 8.75 -17.23 -23.10
CA ASP A 58 8.66 -18.30 -24.09
C ASP A 58 7.24 -18.85 -24.18
N VAL A 59 6.64 -18.74 -25.36
CA VAL A 59 5.29 -19.21 -25.68
C VAL A 59 5.10 -20.72 -25.37
N GLU A 60 6.17 -21.51 -25.49
CA GLU A 60 6.11 -22.95 -25.17
C GLU A 60 5.95 -23.25 -23.68
N LEU A 61 6.14 -22.26 -22.81
CA LEU A 61 5.91 -22.37 -21.37
C LEU A 61 4.47 -22.02 -20.95
N ILE A 62 3.67 -21.44 -21.86
CA ILE A 62 2.23 -21.29 -21.61
C ILE A 62 1.63 -22.70 -21.53
N PRO A 63 0.87 -23.06 -20.46
CA PRO A 63 0.26 -24.38 -20.34
C PRO A 63 -0.58 -24.75 -21.58
N GLU A 64 -0.41 -25.97 -22.10
CA GLU A 64 -1.03 -26.40 -23.36
C GLU A 64 -2.55 -26.21 -23.36
N ASP A 65 -3.20 -26.52 -22.24
CA ASP A 65 -4.65 -26.36 -22.08
C ASP A 65 -5.09 -24.88 -21.96
N MET A 66 -4.16 -23.94 -21.79
CA MET A 66 -4.43 -22.49 -21.80
C MET A 66 -4.12 -21.82 -23.15
N ARG A 67 -3.66 -22.56 -24.16
CA ARG A 67 -3.37 -22.05 -25.51
C ARG A 67 -4.61 -21.94 -26.41
N SER A 68 -5.82 -21.94 -25.82
CA SER A 68 -7.09 -21.74 -26.52
C SER A 68 -7.73 -20.41 -26.13
N ALA A 69 -7.97 -19.56 -27.14
CA ALA A 69 -8.64 -18.27 -26.95
C ALA A 69 -10.14 -18.39 -26.61
N ASP A 70 -10.73 -19.57 -26.72
CA ASP A 70 -12.16 -19.77 -26.47
C ASP A 70 -12.49 -19.80 -24.98
N ASP A 71 -11.58 -20.27 -24.13
CA ASP A 71 -11.81 -20.51 -22.70
C ASP A 71 -10.77 -19.92 -21.77
N THR A 72 -9.75 -19.23 -22.31
CA THR A 72 -8.70 -18.56 -21.55
C THR A 72 -8.80 -17.04 -21.65
N LEU A 73 -8.89 -16.38 -20.49
CA LEU A 73 -8.75 -14.93 -20.36
C LEU A 73 -7.30 -14.59 -20.06
N VAL A 74 -6.76 -13.56 -20.71
CA VAL A 74 -5.42 -13.03 -20.42
C VAL A 74 -5.54 -11.75 -19.64
N VAL A 75 -4.78 -11.63 -18.55
CA VAL A 75 -4.69 -10.41 -17.73
C VAL A 75 -3.30 -9.81 -17.86
N LEU A 76 -3.26 -8.54 -18.28
CA LEU A 76 -2.02 -7.81 -18.58
C LEU A 76 -1.77 -6.68 -17.57
N THR A 77 -0.51 -6.56 -17.10
CA THR A 77 -0.04 -5.36 -16.40
C THR A 77 0.67 -4.40 -17.37
N PRO A 78 0.58 -3.06 -17.17
CA PRO A 78 1.31 -2.08 -17.98
C PRO A 78 2.84 -2.26 -17.97
N ALA A 79 3.38 -3.01 -17.02
CA ALA A 79 4.83 -3.24 -16.89
C ALA A 79 5.41 -4.20 -17.94
N ILE A 80 4.58 -4.93 -18.70
CA ILE A 80 5.02 -5.85 -19.75
C ILE A 80 5.41 -5.04 -21.00
N PRO A 81 6.65 -5.23 -21.53
CA PRO A 81 7.11 -4.52 -22.71
C PRO A 81 6.32 -4.92 -23.98
N SER A 82 6.25 -4.02 -24.95
CA SER A 82 5.49 -4.25 -26.20
C SER A 82 6.07 -5.34 -27.09
N ASP A 83 7.34 -5.68 -26.92
CA ASP A 83 8.10 -6.70 -27.65
C ASP A 83 8.11 -8.06 -26.94
N HIS A 84 7.35 -8.23 -25.85
CA HIS A 84 7.22 -9.50 -25.13
C HIS A 84 6.59 -10.57 -26.03
N LYS A 85 7.24 -11.72 -26.17
CA LYS A 85 6.87 -12.78 -27.13
C LYS A 85 5.51 -13.40 -26.83
N GLU A 86 5.27 -13.75 -25.57
CA GLU A 86 3.99 -14.33 -25.15
C GLU A 86 2.84 -13.35 -25.37
N TRP A 87 3.03 -12.05 -24.99
CA TRP A 87 2.00 -11.05 -25.24
C TRP A 87 1.70 -10.89 -26.72
N ALA A 88 2.73 -10.82 -27.57
CA ALA A 88 2.55 -10.75 -29.03
C ALA A 88 1.79 -11.97 -29.54
N TRP A 89 2.18 -13.17 -29.12
CA TRP A 89 1.52 -14.42 -29.55
C TRP A 89 0.06 -14.48 -29.10
N LEU A 90 -0.25 -14.16 -27.82
CA LEU A 90 -1.62 -14.16 -27.29
C LEU A 90 -2.52 -13.17 -28.02
N ARG A 91 -2.01 -11.95 -28.29
CA ARG A 91 -2.72 -10.93 -29.07
C ARG A 91 -3.00 -11.39 -30.47
N ASP A 92 -1.98 -11.94 -31.18
CA ASP A 92 -2.05 -12.29 -32.58
C ASP A 92 -2.89 -13.58 -32.81
N ASN A 93 -3.10 -14.40 -31.76
CA ASN A 93 -3.99 -15.56 -31.78
C ASN A 93 -5.40 -15.26 -31.24
N GLY A 94 -5.77 -13.99 -31.07
CA GLY A 94 -7.14 -13.55 -30.80
C GLY A 94 -7.66 -13.81 -29.37
N PHE A 95 -6.76 -13.94 -28.39
CA PHE A 95 -7.17 -14.05 -26.98
C PHE A 95 -7.90 -12.79 -26.52
N HIS A 96 -8.87 -12.95 -25.63
CA HIS A 96 -9.43 -11.83 -24.89
C HIS A 96 -8.40 -11.37 -23.85
N ILE A 97 -7.94 -10.13 -23.99
CA ILE A 97 -6.92 -9.55 -23.10
C ILE A 97 -7.54 -8.38 -22.35
N GLU A 98 -7.48 -8.44 -21.04
CA GLU A 98 -7.92 -7.35 -20.15
C GLU A 98 -6.76 -6.81 -19.30
N LYS A 99 -6.80 -5.52 -19.00
CA LYS A 99 -5.89 -4.93 -18.02
C LYS A 99 -6.35 -5.29 -16.61
N ARG A 100 -5.40 -5.35 -15.66
CA ARG A 100 -5.68 -5.51 -14.22
C ARG A 100 -6.83 -4.61 -13.74
N SER A 101 -6.83 -3.34 -14.16
CA SER A 101 -7.84 -2.36 -13.76
C SER A 101 -9.24 -2.67 -14.28
N GLN A 102 -9.38 -3.29 -15.46
CA GLN A 102 -10.66 -3.73 -16.01
C GLN A 102 -11.24 -4.88 -15.18
N MET A 103 -10.39 -5.87 -14.84
CA MET A 103 -10.78 -6.98 -13.96
C MET A 103 -11.28 -6.47 -12.59
N LEU A 104 -10.56 -5.53 -11.99
CA LEU A 104 -10.95 -4.92 -10.73
C LEU A 104 -12.26 -4.12 -10.86
N GLY A 105 -12.46 -3.45 -12.01
CA GLY A 105 -13.70 -2.78 -12.36
C GLY A 105 -14.90 -3.72 -12.38
N HIS A 106 -14.78 -4.89 -13.01
CA HIS A 106 -15.84 -5.91 -13.02
C HIS A 106 -16.20 -6.37 -11.61
N LEU A 107 -15.20 -6.63 -10.76
CA LEU A 107 -15.44 -7.02 -9.37
C LEU A 107 -16.15 -5.92 -8.56
N SER A 108 -15.80 -4.65 -8.81
CA SER A 108 -16.38 -3.51 -8.11
C SER A 108 -17.86 -3.29 -8.43
N ASN A 109 -18.31 -3.65 -9.64
CA ASN A 109 -19.68 -3.48 -10.08
C ASN A 109 -20.66 -4.38 -9.34
N GLY A 110 -20.27 -5.63 -9.05
CA GLY A 110 -21.14 -6.65 -8.44
C GLY A 110 -21.23 -6.55 -6.91
N LYS A 111 -20.45 -5.67 -6.26
CA LYS A 111 -20.32 -5.61 -4.81
C LYS A 111 -20.58 -4.20 -4.27
N LEU A 112 -20.77 -4.07 -2.95
CA LEU A 112 -20.67 -2.80 -2.25
C LEU A 112 -19.17 -2.44 -2.18
N CYS A 113 -18.69 -1.75 -3.22
CA CYS A 113 -17.28 -1.40 -3.35
C CYS A 113 -16.95 -0.19 -2.48
N MET A 114 -15.94 -0.34 -1.63
CA MET A 114 -15.37 0.66 -0.73
C MET A 114 -13.97 0.99 -1.24
N ALA A 115 -13.78 2.12 -1.90
CA ALA A 115 -12.53 2.46 -2.59
C ALA A 115 -11.76 3.56 -1.87
N VAL A 116 -10.45 3.40 -1.74
CA VAL A 116 -9.55 4.42 -1.17
C VAL A 116 -8.63 4.96 -2.25
N ALA A 117 -8.83 6.23 -2.60
CA ALA A 117 -8.02 6.96 -3.56
C ALA A 117 -7.25 8.13 -2.89
N GLY A 118 -6.33 8.73 -3.64
CA GLY A 118 -5.55 9.90 -3.19
C GLY A 118 -4.06 9.67 -3.31
N THR A 119 -3.27 10.73 -3.38
CA THR A 119 -1.83 10.67 -3.61
C THR A 119 -1.06 10.03 -2.46
N HIS A 120 -1.56 10.11 -1.21
CA HIS A 120 -0.91 9.58 -0.01
C HIS A 120 -1.88 8.78 0.87
N GLY A 121 -1.37 7.82 1.64
CA GLY A 121 -2.13 7.09 2.67
C GLY A 121 -3.06 5.99 2.15
N LYS A 122 -3.19 5.77 0.83
CA LYS A 122 -4.08 4.77 0.21
C LYS A 122 -3.95 3.37 0.83
N THR A 123 -2.75 2.82 0.81
CA THR A 123 -2.49 1.43 1.22
C THR A 123 -2.80 1.20 2.70
N THR A 124 -2.38 2.11 3.57
CA THR A 124 -2.66 1.98 5.00
C THR A 124 -4.15 2.11 5.29
N THR A 125 -4.82 3.11 4.69
CA THR A 125 -6.26 3.34 4.89
C THR A 125 -7.10 2.19 4.33
N SER A 126 -6.81 1.69 3.12
CA SER A 126 -7.53 0.55 2.54
C SER A 126 -7.32 -0.74 3.33
N THR A 127 -6.08 -1.00 3.80
CA THR A 127 -5.79 -2.17 4.62
C THR A 127 -6.47 -2.09 5.98
N LEU A 128 -6.49 -0.92 6.63
CA LEU A 128 -7.21 -0.72 7.87
C LEU A 128 -8.72 -0.86 7.67
N ALA A 129 -9.29 -0.27 6.60
CA ALA A 129 -10.70 -0.44 6.27
C ALA A 129 -11.06 -1.92 6.01
N ALA A 130 -10.17 -2.67 5.36
CA ALA A 130 -10.33 -4.11 5.17
C ALA A 130 -10.32 -4.87 6.49
N TRP A 131 -9.39 -4.55 7.40
CA TRP A 131 -9.33 -5.16 8.71
C TRP A 131 -10.57 -4.85 9.56
N LEU A 132 -11.00 -3.59 9.61
CA LEU A 132 -12.24 -3.21 10.31
C LEU A 132 -13.46 -3.91 9.73
N ASN A 133 -13.54 -4.02 8.41
CA ASN A 133 -14.61 -4.71 7.72
C ASN A 133 -14.65 -6.21 8.07
N HIS A 134 -13.50 -6.84 8.17
CA HIS A 134 -13.36 -8.24 8.59
C HIS A 134 -13.64 -8.44 10.08
N ALA A 135 -12.95 -7.71 10.95
CA ALA A 135 -12.94 -7.94 12.39
C ALA A 135 -14.18 -7.39 13.11
N ALA A 136 -14.73 -6.25 12.66
CA ALA A 136 -15.85 -5.61 13.32
C ALA A 136 -17.21 -5.88 12.63
N ALA A 137 -17.24 -6.13 11.33
CA ALA A 137 -18.47 -6.35 10.58
C ALA A 137 -18.64 -7.79 10.08
N ASN A 138 -17.63 -8.65 10.26
CA ASN A 138 -17.58 -10.02 9.73
C ASN A 138 -17.85 -10.11 8.23
N GLU A 139 -17.43 -9.08 7.49
CA GLU A 139 -17.49 -8.96 6.04
C GLU A 139 -16.05 -8.98 5.54
N GLY A 140 -15.73 -9.49 4.34
CA GLY A 140 -14.34 -9.75 4.23
C GLY A 140 -13.61 -9.69 2.92
N ASN A 141 -14.20 -9.21 1.84
CA ASN A 141 -13.45 -9.13 0.59
C ASN A 141 -12.59 -7.86 0.55
N ALA A 142 -11.30 -8.02 0.24
CA ALA A 142 -10.40 -6.89 0.03
C ALA A 142 -9.30 -7.23 -0.96
N ILE A 143 -8.96 -6.29 -1.86
CA ILE A 143 -7.84 -6.34 -2.78
C ILE A 143 -6.96 -5.14 -2.47
N LEU A 144 -5.77 -5.41 -1.91
CA LEU A 144 -4.91 -4.42 -1.27
C LEU A 144 -3.66 -4.13 -2.10
N GLY A 145 -3.17 -2.91 -2.00
CA GLY A 145 -1.92 -2.46 -2.62
C GLY A 145 -0.65 -2.86 -1.86
N GLY A 146 -0.78 -3.57 -0.73
CA GLY A 146 0.32 -4.06 0.09
C GLY A 146 -0.03 -5.33 0.84
N ILE A 147 0.96 -5.97 1.45
CA ILE A 147 0.73 -7.17 2.28
C ILE A 147 0.29 -6.72 3.67
N SER A 148 -0.96 -6.98 4.02
CA SER A 148 -1.47 -6.80 5.38
C SER A 148 -0.81 -7.77 6.34
N ARG A 149 -0.39 -7.31 7.51
CA ARG A 149 0.14 -8.18 8.56
C ARG A 149 -0.96 -9.04 9.18
N ASN A 150 -2.13 -8.48 9.41
CA ASN A 150 -3.29 -9.21 9.96
C ASN A 150 -3.74 -10.37 9.07
N PHE A 151 -3.73 -10.19 7.75
CA PHE A 151 -4.12 -11.24 6.79
C PHE A 151 -2.93 -12.07 6.29
N ASN A 152 -1.68 -11.61 6.52
CA ASN A 152 -0.46 -12.09 5.88
C ASN A 152 -0.61 -12.24 4.35
N SER A 153 -1.38 -11.36 3.74
CA SER A 153 -1.76 -11.38 2.32
C SER A 153 -2.14 -9.98 1.83
N ASN A 154 -2.17 -9.80 0.52
CA ASN A 154 -2.75 -8.65 -0.17
C ASN A 154 -4.20 -8.91 -0.62
N LEU A 155 -4.76 -10.05 -0.22
CA LEU A 155 -6.15 -10.44 -0.43
C LEU A 155 -6.76 -10.85 0.91
N SER A 156 -7.98 -10.41 1.18
CA SER A 156 -8.87 -10.99 2.17
C SER A 156 -10.13 -11.48 1.47
N LEU A 157 -10.61 -12.63 1.84
CA LEU A 157 -11.84 -13.23 1.31
C LEU A 157 -12.81 -13.50 2.44
N GLY A 158 -14.09 -13.30 2.18
CA GLY A 158 -15.18 -13.55 3.10
C GLY A 158 -16.50 -13.70 2.36
N GLU A 159 -17.54 -14.12 3.07
CA GLU A 159 -18.86 -14.41 2.49
C GLU A 159 -19.69 -13.16 2.17
N GLY A 160 -19.29 -11.99 2.66
CA GLY A 160 -20.05 -10.76 2.53
C GLY A 160 -20.02 -10.12 1.14
N ASN A 161 -20.94 -9.16 0.93
CA ASN A 161 -21.05 -8.41 -0.32
C ASN A 161 -20.12 -7.19 -0.38
N ARG A 162 -19.40 -6.84 0.68
CA ARG A 162 -18.48 -5.71 0.71
C ARG A 162 -17.17 -6.09 0.04
N LEU A 163 -16.59 -5.13 -0.68
CA LEU A 163 -15.27 -5.24 -1.31
C LEU A 163 -14.47 -3.96 -1.04
N VAL A 164 -13.39 -4.06 -0.28
CA VAL A 164 -12.45 -2.96 -0.08
C VAL A 164 -11.36 -3.03 -1.14
N VAL A 165 -11.08 -1.90 -1.81
CA VAL A 165 -10.05 -1.81 -2.84
C VAL A 165 -9.21 -0.55 -2.67
N GLU A 166 -7.92 -0.67 -2.99
CA GLU A 166 -7.08 0.49 -3.23
C GLU A 166 -7.32 1.00 -4.65
N ALA A 167 -7.70 2.27 -4.77
CA ALA A 167 -8.01 2.96 -6.03
C ALA A 167 -6.78 3.76 -6.47
N ASP A 168 -5.92 3.13 -7.26
CA ASP A 168 -4.66 3.68 -7.73
C ASP A 168 -4.89 4.65 -8.90
N GLU A 169 -4.47 5.90 -8.76
CA GLU A 169 -4.54 6.94 -9.79
C GLU A 169 -3.53 6.74 -10.91
N TYR A 170 -2.46 5.97 -10.68
CA TYR A 170 -1.48 5.68 -11.71
C TYR A 170 -2.15 5.05 -12.96
N ASP A 171 -1.74 5.49 -14.14
CA ASP A 171 -2.34 5.08 -15.44
C ASP A 171 -3.88 5.22 -15.49
N ARG A 172 -4.45 6.12 -14.67
CA ARG A 172 -5.91 6.34 -14.54
C ARG A 172 -6.71 5.06 -14.23
N SER A 173 -6.05 4.09 -13.58
CA SER A 173 -6.64 2.78 -13.28
C SER A 173 -7.90 2.87 -12.42
N PHE A 174 -7.95 3.80 -11.47
CA PHE A 174 -9.10 4.01 -10.57
C PHE A 174 -10.39 4.41 -11.31
N LEU A 175 -10.29 4.98 -12.52
CA LEU A 175 -11.45 5.32 -13.35
C LEU A 175 -12.21 4.11 -13.92
N ARG A 176 -11.78 2.89 -13.60
CA ARG A 176 -12.52 1.67 -13.91
C ARG A 176 -13.42 1.19 -12.78
N LEU A 177 -13.28 1.79 -11.58
CA LEU A 177 -14.04 1.42 -10.40
C LEU A 177 -15.38 2.13 -10.34
N HIS A 178 -16.38 1.45 -9.80
CA HIS A 178 -17.71 2.02 -9.51
C HIS A 178 -18.03 1.86 -8.02
N PRO A 179 -17.45 2.71 -7.15
CA PRO A 179 -17.57 2.56 -5.71
C PRO A 179 -18.97 2.90 -5.21
N SER A 180 -19.39 2.25 -4.13
CA SER A 180 -20.52 2.66 -3.30
C SER A 180 -20.07 3.67 -2.23
N VAL A 181 -18.86 3.49 -1.71
CA VAL A 181 -18.21 4.44 -0.80
C VAL A 181 -16.81 4.72 -1.31
N ALA A 182 -16.42 5.97 -1.45
CA ALA A 182 -15.07 6.38 -1.80
C ALA A 182 -14.48 7.32 -0.76
N VAL A 183 -13.21 7.10 -0.40
CA VAL A 183 -12.38 8.07 0.34
C VAL A 183 -11.36 8.67 -0.61
N ILE A 184 -11.14 10.00 -0.52
CA ILE A 184 -10.01 10.67 -1.17
C ILE A 184 -9.18 11.33 -0.08
N THR A 185 -7.96 10.83 0.09
CA THR A 185 -7.05 11.19 1.19
C THR A 185 -6.24 12.45 0.90
N ALA A 186 -5.86 12.66 -0.35
CA ALA A 186 -5.09 13.80 -0.81
C ALA A 186 -5.19 13.93 -2.34
N THR A 187 -4.93 15.13 -2.88
CA THR A 187 -4.89 15.40 -4.33
C THR A 187 -3.68 16.24 -4.71
N ASP A 188 -2.57 16.04 -4.00
CA ASP A 188 -1.31 16.74 -4.26
C ASP A 188 -0.74 16.34 -5.62
N ALA A 189 0.11 17.17 -6.18
CA ALA A 189 0.72 16.92 -7.49
C ALA A 189 1.61 15.68 -7.44
N ASP A 190 1.18 14.62 -8.11
CA ASP A 190 1.92 13.37 -8.29
C ASP A 190 1.67 12.82 -9.71
N HIS A 191 2.51 11.90 -10.17
CA HIS A 191 2.38 11.26 -11.48
C HIS A 191 2.20 12.25 -12.64
N LEU A 192 2.94 13.39 -12.61
CA LEU A 192 2.86 14.44 -13.66
C LEU A 192 3.36 13.96 -15.02
N ASP A 193 4.12 12.89 -15.07
CA ASP A 193 4.48 12.16 -16.29
C ASP A 193 3.25 11.55 -16.99
N ILE A 194 2.21 11.20 -16.24
CA ILE A 194 0.93 10.65 -16.75
C ILE A 194 -0.10 11.76 -16.98
N TYR A 195 -0.21 12.69 -16.04
CA TYR A 195 -1.27 13.71 -16.03
C TYR A 195 -0.88 15.01 -16.70
N GLY A 196 0.42 15.33 -16.78
CA GLY A 196 0.95 16.57 -17.34
C GLY A 196 0.83 17.76 -16.39
N THR A 197 -0.32 17.97 -15.75
CA THR A 197 -0.55 19.09 -14.82
C THR A 197 -1.30 18.66 -13.55
N PRO A 198 -1.15 19.40 -12.43
CA PRO A 198 -1.92 19.15 -11.21
C PRO A 198 -3.44 19.27 -11.43
N GLU A 199 -3.87 20.18 -12.30
CA GLU A 199 -5.29 20.38 -12.65
C GLU A 199 -5.88 19.14 -13.33
N ALA A 200 -5.14 18.51 -14.26
CA ALA A 200 -5.57 17.30 -14.94
C ALA A 200 -5.67 16.10 -13.97
N LEU A 201 -4.78 16.01 -12.98
CA LEU A 201 -4.90 15.04 -11.89
C LEU A 201 -6.16 15.29 -11.06
N LYS A 202 -6.42 16.56 -10.69
CA LYS A 202 -7.62 16.94 -9.94
C LYS A 202 -8.91 16.66 -10.71
N GLU A 203 -8.92 16.89 -12.02
CA GLU A 203 -10.04 16.54 -12.91
C GLU A 203 -10.30 15.03 -12.91
N ALA A 204 -9.25 14.19 -12.93
CA ALA A 204 -9.39 12.74 -12.84
C ALA A 204 -9.99 12.29 -11.48
N PHE A 205 -9.63 12.94 -10.36
CA PHE A 205 -10.29 12.70 -9.08
C PHE A 205 -11.77 13.12 -9.10
N CYS A 206 -12.13 14.22 -9.78
CA CYS A 206 -13.53 14.59 -9.98
C CYS A 206 -14.28 13.54 -10.81
N GLU A 207 -13.65 13.03 -11.88
CA GLU A 207 -14.21 11.95 -12.71
C GLU A 207 -14.40 10.68 -11.88
N PHE A 208 -13.40 10.25 -11.10
CA PHE A 208 -13.54 9.12 -10.18
C PHE A 208 -14.70 9.31 -9.18
N ALA A 209 -14.79 10.47 -8.54
CA ALA A 209 -15.86 10.77 -7.62
C ALA A 209 -17.26 10.71 -8.29
N SER A 210 -17.35 11.12 -9.56
CA SER A 210 -18.61 11.05 -10.33
C SER A 210 -19.11 9.63 -10.58
N GLN A 211 -18.22 8.63 -10.51
CA GLN A 211 -18.54 7.21 -10.70
C GLN A 211 -19.10 6.52 -9.45
N ILE A 212 -19.17 7.23 -8.32
CA ILE A 212 -19.85 6.73 -7.12
C ILE A 212 -21.31 6.45 -7.45
N LYS A 213 -21.77 5.25 -7.09
CA LYS A 213 -23.15 4.78 -7.35
C LYS A 213 -24.18 5.71 -6.69
N GLU A 214 -25.39 5.76 -7.23
CA GLU A 214 -26.51 6.43 -6.57
C GLU A 214 -26.77 5.85 -5.18
N GLY A 215 -27.08 6.72 -4.22
CA GLY A 215 -27.17 6.35 -2.80
C GLY A 215 -25.82 6.15 -2.10
N GLY A 216 -24.72 6.27 -2.83
CA GLY A 216 -23.37 6.12 -2.30
C GLY A 216 -22.85 7.36 -1.57
N ALA A 217 -21.59 7.28 -1.10
CA ALA A 217 -20.96 8.34 -0.31
C ALA A 217 -19.54 8.64 -0.78
N LEU A 218 -19.19 9.92 -0.85
CA LEU A 218 -17.84 10.44 -0.95
C LEU A 218 -17.38 10.96 0.41
N ILE A 219 -16.19 10.58 0.84
CA ILE A 219 -15.54 11.01 2.07
C ILE A 219 -14.25 11.73 1.69
N LEU A 220 -14.18 13.03 1.91
CA LEU A 220 -13.02 13.85 1.58
C LEU A 220 -12.25 14.25 2.83
N LYS A 221 -10.92 14.17 2.75
CA LYS A 221 -10.09 14.80 3.76
C LYS A 221 -10.37 16.31 3.81
N GLN A 222 -10.40 16.87 5.02
CA GLN A 222 -10.56 18.32 5.22
C GLN A 222 -9.46 19.08 4.46
N GLY A 223 -9.86 20.10 3.70
CA GLY A 223 -8.98 20.86 2.81
C GLY A 223 -8.91 20.34 1.37
N VAL A 224 -9.34 19.12 1.09
CA VAL A 224 -9.45 18.63 -0.31
C VAL A 224 -10.73 19.17 -0.94
N GLU A 225 -10.57 19.90 -2.05
CA GLU A 225 -11.68 20.52 -2.78
C GLU A 225 -11.88 19.86 -4.16
N LEU A 226 -13.01 19.18 -4.32
CA LEU A 226 -13.44 18.54 -5.58
C LEU A 226 -14.85 18.94 -5.95
N LYS A 227 -15.16 18.99 -7.24
CA LYS A 227 -16.51 19.11 -7.74
C LYS A 227 -17.24 17.77 -7.58
N PHE A 228 -18.35 17.75 -6.86
CA PHE A 228 -19.13 16.54 -6.60
C PHE A 228 -20.61 16.86 -6.58
N ASP A 229 -21.42 16.01 -7.25
CA ASP A 229 -22.86 16.11 -7.26
C ASP A 229 -23.47 15.38 -6.06
N THR A 230 -24.13 16.13 -5.19
CA THR A 230 -24.80 15.63 -3.97
C THR A 230 -26.28 15.38 -4.14
N ALA A 231 -26.86 15.48 -5.35
CA ALA A 231 -28.30 15.31 -5.56
C ALA A 231 -28.79 13.90 -5.18
N THR A 232 -27.96 12.86 -5.45
CA THR A 232 -28.29 11.45 -5.15
C THR A 232 -27.24 10.75 -4.32
N ARG A 233 -26.23 11.48 -3.82
CA ARG A 233 -25.06 10.95 -3.12
C ARG A 233 -24.73 11.79 -1.89
N SER A 234 -24.12 11.18 -0.88
CA SER A 234 -23.70 11.88 0.33
C SER A 234 -22.25 12.36 0.21
N LEU A 235 -21.96 13.52 0.78
CA LEU A 235 -20.61 14.07 0.92
C LEU A 235 -20.32 14.26 2.40
N TYR A 236 -19.21 13.67 2.85
CA TYR A 236 -18.69 13.81 4.20
C TYR A 236 -17.27 14.35 4.21
N ARG A 237 -16.88 15.02 5.31
CA ARG A 237 -15.54 15.49 5.55
C ARG A 237 -14.93 14.76 6.73
N TYR A 238 -13.63 14.43 6.61
CA TYR A 238 -12.89 13.85 7.73
C TYR A 238 -11.57 14.57 7.98
N SER A 239 -11.09 14.52 9.21
CA SER A 239 -9.79 15.06 9.61
C SER A 239 -9.23 14.32 10.83
N CYS A 240 -7.96 14.58 11.15
CA CYS A 240 -7.40 14.16 12.43
C CYS A 240 -8.00 14.97 13.59
N ASP A 241 -7.88 16.31 13.53
CA ASP A 241 -8.16 17.19 14.67
C ASP A 241 -8.82 18.54 14.29
N ASN A 242 -9.26 18.70 13.03
CA ASN A 242 -9.81 19.94 12.51
C ASN A 242 -11.34 19.93 12.27
N GLY A 243 -12.07 19.08 13.01
CA GLY A 243 -13.51 18.92 12.84
C GLY A 243 -13.88 18.18 11.57
N GLY A 244 -15.09 18.40 11.05
CA GLY A 244 -15.69 17.63 9.97
C GLY A 244 -16.74 16.66 10.50
N ASP A 245 -17.35 15.89 9.60
CA ASP A 245 -18.36 14.89 9.97
C ASP A 245 -17.75 13.72 10.76
N PHE A 246 -16.47 13.41 10.44
CA PHE A 246 -15.67 12.41 11.12
C PHE A 246 -14.34 13.03 11.54
N HIS A 247 -13.98 12.98 12.83
CA HIS A 247 -12.72 13.52 13.30
C HIS A 247 -12.28 12.84 14.59
N ALA A 248 -11.00 13.00 14.94
CA ALA A 248 -10.49 12.56 16.23
C ALA A 248 -10.49 13.72 17.24
N GLU A 249 -10.67 13.39 18.51
CA GLU A 249 -10.56 14.30 19.64
C GLU A 249 -9.77 13.65 20.78
N ASN A 250 -9.37 14.44 21.78
CA ASN A 250 -8.69 13.97 22.99
C ASN A 250 -7.46 13.11 22.68
N ILE A 251 -6.65 13.53 21.68
CA ILE A 251 -5.47 12.80 21.24
C ILE A 251 -4.36 12.91 22.28
N GLU A 252 -3.95 11.77 22.82
CA GLU A 252 -2.89 11.63 23.83
C GLU A 252 -1.84 10.63 23.35
N LEU A 253 -0.55 10.99 23.42
CA LEU A 253 0.58 10.10 23.16
C LEU A 253 0.89 9.29 24.41
N LEU A 254 0.84 7.97 24.33
CA LEU A 254 1.16 7.04 25.39
C LEU A 254 2.69 6.80 25.47
N GLU A 255 3.16 6.30 26.62
CA GLU A 255 4.58 6.04 26.88
C GLU A 255 5.20 5.01 25.90
N ASP A 256 4.39 4.10 25.38
CA ASP A 256 4.82 3.08 24.42
C ASP A 256 4.81 3.56 22.95
N GLY A 257 4.46 4.84 22.72
CA GLY A 257 4.43 5.46 21.39
C GLY A 257 3.10 5.30 20.65
N HIS A 258 2.13 4.58 21.18
CA HIS A 258 0.78 4.53 20.64
C HIS A 258 -0.01 5.80 21.05
N TYR A 259 -1.12 6.03 20.34
CA TYR A 259 -2.03 7.14 20.64
C TYR A 259 -3.33 6.61 21.21
N LEU A 260 -3.83 7.32 22.22
CA LEU A 260 -5.18 7.20 22.76
C LEU A 260 -5.98 8.39 22.24
N TYR A 261 -7.17 8.16 21.70
CA TYR A 261 -8.01 9.20 21.11
C TYR A 261 -9.47 8.78 21.03
N ASP A 262 -10.35 9.74 20.84
CA ASP A 262 -11.76 9.48 20.54
C ASP A 262 -12.00 9.67 19.03
N ILE A 263 -12.94 8.91 18.45
CA ILE A 263 -13.42 9.14 17.09
C ILE A 263 -14.87 9.61 17.16
N VAL A 264 -15.13 10.76 16.56
CA VAL A 264 -16.48 11.34 16.41
C VAL A 264 -17.01 10.97 15.02
N THR A 265 -18.25 10.50 14.98
CA THR A 265 -19.03 10.24 13.77
C THR A 265 -20.29 11.09 13.77
N PRO A 266 -21.07 11.19 12.69
CA PRO A 266 -22.30 12.01 12.65
C PRO A 266 -23.33 11.67 13.73
N ASP A 267 -23.35 10.44 14.23
CA ASP A 267 -24.39 9.98 15.17
C ASP A 267 -23.85 9.28 16.42
N CYS A 268 -22.54 9.07 16.54
CA CYS A 268 -21.97 8.47 17.74
C CYS A 268 -20.52 8.91 17.99
N ARG A 269 -20.02 8.58 19.18
CA ARG A 269 -18.60 8.72 19.59
C ARG A 269 -18.06 7.34 19.98
N ILE A 270 -16.86 7.05 19.53
CA ILE A 270 -16.07 5.88 19.95
C ILE A 270 -14.98 6.41 20.89
N GLU A 271 -15.14 6.16 22.17
CA GLU A 271 -14.26 6.74 23.18
C GLU A 271 -13.03 5.86 23.45
N ARG A 272 -11.88 6.50 23.71
CA ARG A 272 -10.64 5.87 24.13
C ARG A 272 -10.19 4.75 23.17
N CYS A 273 -10.14 5.07 21.90
CA CYS A 273 -9.57 4.20 20.86
C CYS A 273 -8.04 4.17 20.99
N THR A 274 -7.45 3.02 20.75
CA THR A 274 -6.03 2.90 20.45
C THR A 274 -5.89 2.30 19.05
N LEU A 275 -4.81 2.64 18.36
CA LEU A 275 -4.48 2.02 17.08
C LEU A 275 -3.24 1.15 17.27
N GLY A 276 -3.25 -0.09 16.77
CA GLY A 276 -2.18 -1.06 16.98
C GLY A 276 -0.87 -0.75 16.24
N ILE A 277 -0.79 0.39 15.53
CA ILE A 277 0.42 0.88 14.85
C ILE A 277 0.79 2.28 15.32
N LEU A 278 2.07 2.64 15.17
CA LEU A 278 2.61 3.93 15.60
C LEU A 278 2.37 5.02 14.55
N GLY A 279 2.38 6.27 15.00
CA GLY A 279 2.39 7.46 14.14
C GLY A 279 1.07 8.23 14.10
N LYS A 280 1.13 9.54 14.35
CA LYS A 280 -0.04 10.44 14.41
C LYS A 280 -0.83 10.44 13.08
N VAL A 281 -0.16 10.32 11.93
CA VAL A 281 -0.80 10.23 10.61
C VAL A 281 -1.80 9.08 10.50
N HIS A 282 -1.57 8.00 11.25
CA HIS A 282 -2.45 6.84 11.23
C HIS A 282 -3.75 7.05 12.01
N ILE A 283 -3.83 8.05 12.90
CA ILE A 283 -5.10 8.49 13.50
C ILE A 283 -6.04 8.98 12.39
N GLU A 284 -5.54 9.83 11.48
CA GLU A 284 -6.33 10.33 10.34
C GLU A 284 -6.77 9.21 9.41
N ASN A 285 -5.86 8.25 9.11
CA ASN A 285 -6.19 7.06 8.32
C ASN A 285 -7.25 6.21 9.00
N SER A 286 -7.24 6.12 10.34
CA SER A 286 -8.24 5.38 11.12
C SER A 286 -9.62 6.05 11.09
N VAL A 287 -9.66 7.37 11.17
CA VAL A 287 -10.91 8.14 11.02
C VAL A 287 -11.51 7.91 9.63
N ALA A 288 -10.70 7.94 8.57
CA ALA A 288 -11.14 7.65 7.21
C ALA A 288 -11.69 6.23 7.05
N ALA A 289 -10.99 5.23 7.60
CA ALA A 289 -11.42 3.82 7.54
C ALA A 289 -12.73 3.58 8.33
N VAL A 290 -12.86 4.20 9.51
CA VAL A 290 -14.11 4.17 10.31
C VAL A 290 -15.25 4.83 9.56
N ALA A 291 -15.02 5.98 8.91
CA ALA A 291 -16.03 6.65 8.10
C ALA A 291 -16.51 5.77 6.93
N MET A 292 -15.61 5.04 6.27
CA MET A 292 -15.98 4.07 5.22
C MET A 292 -16.89 2.98 5.75
N LEU A 293 -16.53 2.38 6.90
CA LEU A 293 -17.32 1.30 7.50
C LEU A 293 -18.71 1.80 7.95
N TRP A 294 -18.74 3.00 8.54
CA TRP A 294 -19.98 3.65 8.94
C TRP A 294 -20.90 3.91 7.73
N CYS A 295 -20.36 4.48 6.64
CA CYS A 295 -21.13 4.72 5.41
C CYS A 295 -21.64 3.41 4.80
N ALA A 296 -20.82 2.35 4.78
CA ALA A 296 -21.22 1.05 4.27
C ALA A 296 -22.39 0.45 5.10
N ALA A 297 -22.31 0.53 6.43
CA ALA A 297 -23.40 0.10 7.31
C ALA A 297 -24.70 0.88 7.05
N LYS A 298 -24.62 2.21 6.86
CA LYS A 298 -25.79 3.05 6.53
C LYS A 298 -26.41 2.68 5.18
N ILE A 299 -25.62 2.44 4.15
CA ILE A 299 -26.09 2.02 2.82
C ILE A 299 -26.83 0.67 2.90
N GLU A 300 -26.35 -0.25 3.73
CA GLU A 300 -26.97 -1.56 3.92
C GLU A 300 -28.14 -1.55 4.92
N GLY A 301 -28.35 -0.46 5.63
CA GLY A 301 -29.33 -0.42 6.73
C GLY A 301 -28.96 -1.31 7.91
N LYS A 302 -27.67 -1.56 8.12
CA LYS A 302 -27.11 -2.34 9.23
C LYS A 302 -26.69 -1.43 10.38
N ASP A 303 -26.63 -1.97 11.58
CA ASP A 303 -26.08 -1.28 12.74
C ASP A 303 -24.56 -1.12 12.61
N PHE A 304 -24.06 0.01 13.12
CA PHE A 304 -22.64 0.28 13.25
C PHE A 304 -22.18 -0.07 14.68
N ASP A 305 -21.45 -1.18 14.82
CA ASP A 305 -20.95 -1.64 16.13
C ASP A 305 -19.64 -0.92 16.50
N LYS A 306 -19.78 0.15 17.26
CA LYS A 306 -18.65 0.98 17.71
C LYS A 306 -17.68 0.25 18.64
N GLU A 307 -18.15 -0.71 19.45
CA GLU A 307 -17.28 -1.45 20.36
C GLU A 307 -16.44 -2.49 19.60
N ALA A 308 -17.04 -3.17 18.62
CA ALA A 308 -16.29 -4.05 17.74
C ALA A 308 -15.24 -3.27 16.91
N VAL A 309 -15.58 -2.06 16.42
CA VAL A 309 -14.64 -1.18 15.72
C VAL A 309 -13.47 -0.78 16.63
N LYS A 310 -13.73 -0.41 17.88
CA LYS A 310 -12.68 -0.07 18.86
C LYS A 310 -11.70 -1.23 19.08
N VAL A 311 -12.20 -2.45 19.25
CA VAL A 311 -11.36 -3.66 19.42
C VAL A 311 -10.56 -3.93 18.15
N ALA A 312 -11.17 -3.79 16.98
CA ALA A 312 -10.51 -3.99 15.69
C ALA A 312 -9.40 -2.96 15.44
N LEU A 313 -9.59 -1.68 15.79
CA LEU A 313 -8.54 -0.66 15.72
C LEU A 313 -7.31 -1.05 16.55
N ALA A 314 -7.53 -1.48 17.80
CA ALA A 314 -6.44 -1.87 18.69
C ALA A 314 -5.65 -3.10 18.22
N SER A 315 -6.29 -3.98 17.46
CA SER A 315 -5.68 -5.21 16.92
C SER A 315 -5.14 -5.08 15.51
N PHE A 316 -5.11 -3.88 14.94
CA PHE A 316 -4.55 -3.65 13.62
C PHE A 316 -3.02 -3.71 13.66
N GLU A 317 -2.42 -4.60 12.87
CA GLU A 317 -0.97 -4.84 12.85
C GLU A 317 -0.24 -4.08 11.72
N GLY A 318 -0.98 -3.37 10.87
CA GLY A 318 -0.41 -2.57 9.78
C GLY A 318 -0.16 -3.32 8.47
N VAL A 319 0.70 -2.71 7.66
CA VAL A 319 1.10 -3.19 6.33
C VAL A 319 2.60 -3.42 6.35
N LYS A 320 3.06 -4.51 5.76
CA LYS A 320 4.50 -4.76 5.59
C LYS A 320 5.16 -3.57 4.90
N ARG A 321 6.31 -3.18 5.44
CA ARG A 321 7.12 -2.07 4.93
C ARG A 321 6.44 -0.67 4.96
N ARG A 322 5.46 -0.43 5.81
CA ARG A 322 4.82 0.88 6.06
C ARG A 322 4.89 1.21 7.54
N MET A 323 5.98 1.83 8.00
CA MET A 323 6.31 1.95 9.42
C MET A 323 6.11 0.62 10.15
N GLU A 324 6.55 -0.46 9.52
CA GLU A 324 6.37 -1.82 10.04
C GLU A 324 7.19 -2.02 11.31
N LEU A 325 6.50 -2.21 12.41
CA LEU A 325 7.11 -2.33 13.73
C LEU A 325 7.54 -3.77 14.01
N TYR A 326 8.85 -4.00 14.10
CA TYR A 326 9.45 -5.28 14.46
C TYR A 326 9.72 -5.38 15.96
N ILE A 327 10.24 -4.31 16.57
CA ILE A 327 10.57 -4.22 18.00
C ILE A 327 10.06 -2.90 18.55
N ASN A 328 9.36 -2.96 19.70
CA ASN A 328 8.96 -1.78 20.47
C ASN A 328 9.17 -2.04 21.97
N THR A 329 10.33 -1.68 22.47
CA THR A 329 10.67 -1.80 23.88
C THR A 329 11.32 -0.50 24.38
N PRO A 330 11.37 -0.28 25.69
CA PRO A 330 12.07 0.88 26.26
C PRO A 330 13.56 0.95 25.85
N LYS A 331 14.22 -0.18 25.58
CA LYS A 331 15.62 -0.22 25.20
C LYS A 331 15.86 -0.17 23.69
N GLN A 332 15.02 -0.82 22.91
CA GLN A 332 15.22 -0.98 21.48
C GLN A 332 13.90 -0.81 20.71
N VAL A 333 13.94 -0.03 19.62
CA VAL A 333 12.88 0.05 18.62
C VAL A 333 13.48 -0.32 17.27
N TYR A 334 12.76 -1.12 16.48
CA TYR A 334 13.13 -1.42 15.09
C TYR A 334 11.91 -1.32 14.18
N ILE A 335 12.07 -0.54 13.12
CA ILE A 335 11.02 -0.25 12.14
C ILE A 335 11.56 -0.44 10.72
N ASP A 336 10.75 -1.00 9.82
CA ASP A 336 11.01 -1.00 8.37
C ASP A 336 10.00 -0.12 7.65
N ASP A 337 10.48 0.72 6.72
CA ASP A 337 9.64 1.60 5.93
C ASP A 337 10.03 1.58 4.45
N TYR A 338 9.02 1.51 3.60
CA TYR A 338 9.17 1.54 2.13
C TYR A 338 9.61 2.90 1.59
N ALA A 339 9.64 3.92 2.44
CA ALA A 339 9.98 5.30 2.07
C ALA A 339 11.26 5.34 1.23
N HIS A 340 11.19 6.00 0.08
CA HIS A 340 12.25 6.04 -0.93
C HIS A 340 12.29 7.37 -1.69
N HIS A 341 11.52 8.36 -1.26
CA HIS A 341 11.56 9.76 -1.67
C HIS A 341 11.89 10.64 -0.46
N PRO A 342 12.60 11.78 -0.61
CA PRO A 342 12.99 12.63 0.52
C PRO A 342 11.82 13.00 1.45
N GLU A 343 10.68 13.38 0.92
CA GLU A 343 9.50 13.76 1.71
C GLU A 343 8.93 12.59 2.53
N GLU A 344 8.95 11.38 1.97
CA GLU A 344 8.52 10.17 2.70
C GLU A 344 9.45 9.86 3.87
N LEU A 345 10.79 9.91 3.63
CA LEU A 345 11.78 9.74 4.70
C LEU A 345 11.60 10.80 5.79
N ARG A 346 11.40 12.07 5.41
CA ARG A 346 11.15 13.18 6.33
C ARG A 346 9.97 12.90 7.24
N ALA A 347 8.84 12.52 6.65
CA ALA A 347 7.62 12.24 7.41
C ALA A 347 7.82 11.12 8.45
N THR A 348 8.50 10.04 8.07
CA THR A 348 8.80 8.93 8.99
C THR A 348 9.80 9.34 10.06
N ILE A 349 10.90 10.02 9.72
CA ILE A 349 11.93 10.47 10.68
C ILE A 349 11.33 11.45 11.69
N GLU A 350 10.58 12.45 11.24
CA GLU A 350 9.93 13.44 12.13
C GLU A 350 8.87 12.77 13.02
N SER A 351 8.11 11.81 12.49
CA SER A 351 7.18 11.01 13.31
C SER A 351 7.92 10.25 14.40
N LEU A 352 9.02 9.57 14.11
CA LEU A 352 9.82 8.83 15.09
C LEU A 352 10.45 9.74 16.13
N ARG A 353 10.94 10.92 15.73
CA ARG A 353 11.44 11.95 16.65
C ARG A 353 10.35 12.46 17.60
N GLY A 354 9.12 12.62 17.10
CA GLY A 354 7.98 13.02 17.92
C GLY A 354 7.52 11.95 18.91
N ILE A 355 7.53 10.68 18.47
CA ILE A 355 7.11 9.54 19.30
C ILE A 355 8.16 9.19 20.37
N PHE A 356 9.45 9.27 20.05
CA PHE A 356 10.55 8.85 20.89
C PHE A 356 11.55 9.99 21.16
N PRO A 357 11.15 11.08 21.84
CA PRO A 357 12.00 12.23 22.03
C PRO A 357 13.28 11.88 22.81
N GLY A 358 14.43 12.40 22.35
CA GLY A 358 15.72 12.22 23.01
C GLY A 358 16.40 10.85 22.80
N ARG A 359 15.76 9.89 22.13
CA ARG A 359 16.38 8.60 21.78
C ARG A 359 17.21 8.73 20.51
N ARG A 360 18.33 7.99 20.46
CA ARG A 360 19.24 7.98 19.30
C ARG A 360 18.60 7.22 18.14
N LEU A 361 18.50 7.88 16.98
CA LEU A 361 17.91 7.34 15.75
C LEU A 361 19.00 7.01 14.72
N LEU A 362 19.15 5.73 14.40
CA LEU A 362 19.97 5.21 13.33
C LEU A 362 19.10 4.92 12.11
N ALA A 363 19.36 5.60 10.99
CA ALA A 363 18.74 5.28 9.72
C ALA A 363 19.64 4.35 8.90
N ILE A 364 19.06 3.33 8.29
CA ILE A 364 19.70 2.46 7.29
C ILE A 364 18.95 2.69 5.97
N PHE A 365 19.61 3.31 4.99
CA PHE A 365 18.95 3.72 3.75
C PHE A 365 19.55 3.04 2.52
N GLN A 366 18.69 2.34 1.77
CA GLN A 366 18.98 1.82 0.43
C GLN A 366 18.35 2.73 -0.62
N PRO A 367 19.13 3.54 -1.34
CA PRO A 367 18.60 4.33 -2.45
C PRO A 367 18.03 3.42 -3.54
N HIS A 368 16.93 3.88 -4.16
CA HIS A 368 16.24 3.16 -5.22
C HIS A 368 16.31 3.96 -6.51
N LEU A 369 16.84 3.37 -7.60
CA LEU A 369 17.12 3.94 -8.91
C LEU A 369 18.33 4.90 -8.93
N TYR A 370 19.14 4.78 -9.97
CA TYR A 370 20.27 5.71 -10.19
C TYR A 370 19.79 7.11 -10.53
N THR A 371 18.75 7.24 -11.36
CA THR A 371 18.18 8.54 -11.74
C THR A 371 17.67 9.31 -10.52
N ARG A 372 16.88 8.66 -9.66
CA ARG A 372 16.37 9.29 -8.43
C ARG A 372 17.49 9.66 -7.46
N THR A 373 18.49 8.79 -7.30
CA THR A 373 19.65 9.08 -6.44
C THR A 373 20.40 10.30 -6.92
N ARG A 374 20.62 10.43 -8.24
CA ARG A 374 21.27 11.61 -8.85
C ARG A 374 20.45 12.89 -8.62
N ASP A 375 19.16 12.82 -8.90
CA ASP A 375 18.29 13.99 -8.96
C ASP A 375 17.94 14.54 -7.56
N PHE A 376 17.92 13.70 -6.53
CA PHE A 376 17.53 14.06 -5.17
C PHE A 376 18.65 13.84 -4.12
N ALA A 377 19.92 13.75 -4.53
CA ALA A 377 21.01 13.50 -3.60
C ALA A 377 21.13 14.54 -2.47
N ALA A 378 20.89 15.81 -2.78
CA ALA A 378 20.96 16.90 -1.81
C ALA A 378 19.81 16.84 -0.79
N GLU A 379 18.60 16.62 -1.26
CA GLU A 379 17.40 16.50 -0.44
C GLU A 379 17.47 15.26 0.47
N PHE A 380 17.94 14.11 -0.04
CA PHE A 380 18.20 12.94 0.78
C PHE A 380 19.22 13.21 1.88
N SER A 381 20.32 13.92 1.56
CA SER A 381 21.34 14.28 2.55
C SER A 381 20.79 15.21 3.64
N GLU A 382 19.95 16.17 3.26
CA GLU A 382 19.29 17.08 4.20
C GLU A 382 18.40 16.30 5.17
N VAL A 383 17.52 15.44 4.65
CA VAL A 383 16.53 14.70 5.42
C VAL A 383 17.19 13.66 6.33
N LEU A 384 18.13 12.87 5.81
CA LEU A 384 18.86 11.87 6.60
C LEU A 384 19.72 12.51 7.68
N SER A 385 20.13 13.77 7.52
CA SER A 385 20.84 14.53 8.57
C SER A 385 19.95 14.88 9.78
N LEU A 386 18.66 14.60 9.75
CA LEU A 386 17.76 14.65 10.90
C LEU A 386 17.94 13.45 11.84
N CYS A 387 18.62 12.40 11.41
CA CYS A 387 18.99 11.25 12.23
C CYS A 387 20.27 11.54 13.04
N ASP A 388 20.64 10.66 13.97
CA ASP A 388 21.90 10.77 14.72
C ASP A 388 23.07 10.04 14.02
N GLU A 389 22.75 9.02 13.24
CA GLU A 389 23.70 8.24 12.47
C GLU A 389 23.01 7.63 11.24
N VAL A 390 23.76 7.43 10.15
CA VAL A 390 23.23 6.86 8.90
C VAL A 390 24.12 5.72 8.40
N ILE A 391 23.51 4.61 8.06
CA ILE A 391 24.14 3.56 7.25
C ILE A 391 23.55 3.65 5.84
N MET A 392 24.41 3.92 4.87
CA MET A 392 24.05 3.84 3.46
C MET A 392 24.26 2.41 2.96
N VAL A 393 23.35 1.95 2.10
CA VAL A 393 23.45 0.67 1.38
C VAL A 393 23.67 0.96 -0.11
N PRO A 394 24.33 0.11 -0.89
CA PRO A 394 24.42 0.29 -2.34
C PRO A 394 23.05 0.48 -3.01
N ILE A 395 23.03 1.28 -4.08
CA ILE A 395 21.79 1.58 -4.82
C ILE A 395 21.13 0.29 -5.33
N TYR A 396 19.83 0.16 -5.13
CA TYR A 396 19.03 -0.86 -5.81
C TYR A 396 18.61 -0.35 -7.21
N PRO A 397 19.13 -0.96 -8.29
CA PRO A 397 18.96 -0.43 -9.64
C PRO A 397 17.57 -0.65 -10.24
N ALA A 398 16.81 -1.63 -9.74
CA ALA A 398 15.56 -2.10 -10.33
C ALA A 398 15.71 -2.42 -11.84
N ARG A 399 15.31 -1.49 -12.73
CA ARG A 399 15.36 -1.66 -14.18
C ARG A 399 16.44 -0.78 -14.85
N GLU A 400 17.10 0.07 -14.10
CA GLU A 400 18.08 1.02 -14.64
C GLU A 400 19.45 0.38 -14.79
N LEU A 401 20.18 0.84 -15.79
CA LEU A 401 21.61 0.58 -15.90
C LEU A 401 22.39 1.55 -15.01
N PRO A 402 23.58 1.17 -14.53
CA PRO A 402 24.43 2.07 -13.77
C PRO A 402 24.73 3.37 -14.54
N ILE A 403 24.64 4.50 -13.83
CA ILE A 403 25.00 5.81 -14.37
C ILE A 403 26.39 6.17 -13.81
N GLU A 404 27.31 6.56 -14.69
CA GLU A 404 28.68 6.92 -14.30
C GLU A 404 28.68 8.05 -13.25
N GLY A 405 29.41 7.84 -12.15
CA GLY A 405 29.52 8.80 -11.05
C GLY A 405 28.36 8.80 -10.08
N VAL A 406 27.30 8.01 -10.31
CA VAL A 406 26.12 7.93 -9.41
C VAL A 406 26.26 6.70 -8.48
N CYS A 407 26.38 6.98 -7.19
CA CYS A 407 26.51 5.98 -6.14
C CYS A 407 25.93 6.49 -4.81
N SER A 408 25.75 5.61 -3.84
CA SER A 408 25.15 5.97 -2.53
C SER A 408 25.99 6.99 -1.76
N GLU A 409 27.31 7.01 -1.98
CA GLU A 409 28.24 7.97 -1.36
C GLU A 409 27.97 9.42 -1.79
N MET A 410 27.29 9.68 -2.91
CA MET A 410 26.85 11.04 -3.29
C MET A 410 25.99 11.65 -2.20
N ILE A 411 25.10 10.86 -1.60
CA ILE A 411 24.27 11.28 -0.48
C ILE A 411 25.13 11.37 0.77
N GLY A 412 25.92 10.32 1.06
CA GLY A 412 26.75 10.22 2.25
C GLY A 412 27.69 11.41 2.46
N ARG A 413 28.38 11.86 1.40
CA ARG A 413 29.36 12.98 1.47
C ARG A 413 28.78 14.31 1.92
N ASN A 414 27.46 14.50 1.79
CA ASN A 414 26.78 15.74 2.16
C ASN A 414 25.99 15.62 3.48
N LEU A 415 26.02 14.47 4.14
CA LEU A 415 25.42 14.27 5.45
C LEU A 415 26.13 15.12 6.52
N LYS A 416 25.35 15.66 7.45
CA LYS A 416 25.86 16.44 8.61
C LYS A 416 26.05 15.58 9.86
N VAL A 417 25.89 14.28 9.75
CA VAL A 417 26.00 13.28 10.81
C VAL A 417 26.98 12.19 10.39
N GLU A 418 27.43 11.38 11.34
CA GLU A 418 28.26 10.23 11.03
C GLU A 418 27.55 9.25 10.11
N TRP A 419 28.28 8.75 9.12
CA TRP A 419 27.74 7.78 8.19
C TRP A 419 28.78 6.77 7.73
N GLN A 420 28.31 5.63 7.23
CA GLN A 420 29.12 4.57 6.65
C GLN A 420 28.37 3.89 5.50
N LEU A 421 29.10 3.36 4.52
CA LEU A 421 28.56 2.48 3.49
C LEU A 421 28.74 1.02 3.94
N VAL A 422 27.66 0.25 3.92
CA VAL A 422 27.67 -1.17 4.32
C VAL A 422 26.89 -1.97 3.29
N GLU A 423 27.46 -3.10 2.85
CA GLU A 423 26.74 -4.04 1.99
C GLU A 423 25.51 -4.59 2.72
N ARG A 424 24.42 -4.78 1.99
CA ARG A 424 23.15 -5.24 2.57
C ARG A 424 23.31 -6.50 3.43
N GLU A 425 24.06 -7.47 2.93
CA GLU A 425 24.31 -8.76 3.59
C GLU A 425 25.14 -8.64 4.87
N ALA A 426 25.87 -7.55 5.04
CA ALA A 426 26.70 -7.29 6.21
C ALA A 426 26.00 -6.47 7.31
N LEU A 427 24.79 -5.95 7.05
CA LEU A 427 24.06 -5.07 7.97
C LEU A 427 23.84 -5.70 9.34
N ALA A 428 23.36 -6.93 9.39
CA ALA A 428 23.07 -7.63 10.65
C ALA A 428 24.34 -7.78 11.50
N GLU A 429 25.47 -8.17 10.90
CA GLU A 429 26.75 -8.31 11.62
C GLU A 429 27.27 -6.93 12.09
N ARG A 430 27.16 -5.91 11.24
CA ARG A 430 27.55 -4.54 11.63
C ARG A 430 26.78 -4.05 12.84
N LEU A 431 25.46 -4.29 12.87
CA LEU A 431 24.60 -3.90 13.98
C LEU A 431 24.92 -4.61 15.31
N ARG A 432 25.55 -5.80 15.30
CA ARG A 432 25.94 -6.50 16.55
C ARG A 432 26.83 -5.65 17.46
N THR A 433 27.72 -4.87 16.85
CA THR A 433 28.74 -4.09 17.57
C THR A 433 28.34 -2.65 17.83
N MET A 434 27.21 -2.18 17.29
CA MET A 434 26.75 -0.80 17.44
C MET A 434 25.81 -0.66 18.65
N ALA A 435 25.92 0.45 19.38
CA ALA A 435 24.91 0.85 20.34
C ALA A 435 23.74 1.49 19.57
N THR A 436 22.52 0.98 19.76
CA THR A 436 21.33 1.43 19.06
C THR A 436 20.15 1.57 20.01
N ASP A 437 19.35 2.64 19.85
CA ASP A 437 18.08 2.82 20.57
C ASP A 437 16.90 2.63 19.60
N ILE A 438 16.93 3.39 18.49
CA ILE A 438 15.95 3.26 17.41
C ILE A 438 16.72 2.95 16.13
N VAL A 439 16.31 1.92 15.42
CA VAL A 439 16.81 1.56 14.09
C VAL A 439 15.65 1.65 13.13
N VAL A 440 15.83 2.30 11.99
CA VAL A 440 14.85 2.32 10.91
C VAL A 440 15.54 1.95 9.60
N THR A 441 14.98 0.98 8.88
CA THR A 441 15.38 0.63 7.51
C THR A 441 14.48 1.33 6.52
N PHE A 442 15.08 1.97 5.50
CA PHE A 442 14.38 2.68 4.44
C PHE A 442 14.75 2.16 3.06
N GLY A 443 13.77 2.05 2.17
CA GLY A 443 14.01 1.83 0.74
C GLY A 443 12.96 0.95 0.05
N ALA A 444 12.70 1.22 -1.21
CA ALA A 444 11.77 0.44 -2.05
C ALA A 444 12.43 -0.76 -2.75
N GLY A 445 13.75 -0.96 -2.54
CA GLY A 445 14.51 -2.06 -3.09
C GLY A 445 14.36 -3.34 -2.27
N ASN A 446 15.42 -4.12 -2.26
CA ASN A 446 15.49 -5.44 -1.62
C ASN A 446 16.11 -5.42 -0.21
N ILE A 447 16.10 -4.28 0.46
CA ILE A 447 16.58 -4.15 1.84
C ILE A 447 15.75 -5.00 2.81
N ASP A 448 14.47 -5.20 2.53
CA ASP A 448 13.56 -6.03 3.32
C ASP A 448 14.01 -7.49 3.46
N ALA A 449 14.79 -7.98 2.51
CA ALA A 449 15.34 -9.35 2.57
C ALA A 449 16.25 -9.62 3.78
N VAL A 450 16.76 -8.58 4.44
CA VAL A 450 17.62 -8.70 5.63
C VAL A 450 16.94 -8.20 6.92
N CYS A 451 15.69 -7.71 6.86
CA CYS A 451 14.99 -7.18 8.04
C CYS A 451 14.83 -8.23 9.15
N GLU A 452 14.55 -9.47 8.81
CA GLU A 452 14.44 -10.57 9.79
C GLU A 452 15.79 -10.86 10.48
N GLN A 453 16.91 -10.80 9.72
CA GLN A 453 18.24 -11.00 10.28
C GLN A 453 18.62 -9.83 11.20
N ILE A 454 18.24 -8.59 10.85
CA ILE A 454 18.41 -7.41 11.69
C ILE A 454 17.58 -7.55 12.97
N TYR A 455 16.32 -7.97 12.86
CA TYR A 455 15.44 -8.23 13.99
C TYR A 455 16.08 -9.21 14.99
N GLU A 456 16.56 -10.36 14.52
CA GLU A 456 17.18 -11.37 15.40
C GLU A 456 18.44 -10.82 16.11
N VAL A 457 19.22 -9.97 15.46
CA VAL A 457 20.37 -9.30 16.09
C VAL A 457 19.93 -8.29 17.14
N LEU A 458 18.99 -7.41 16.80
CA LEU A 458 18.54 -6.35 17.71
C LEU A 458 17.78 -6.92 18.92
N LYS A 459 17.06 -8.01 18.75
CA LYS A 459 16.39 -8.75 19.83
C LYS A 459 17.36 -9.23 20.90
N THR A 460 18.62 -9.55 20.55
CA THR A 460 19.63 -9.94 21.55
C THR A 460 20.10 -8.79 22.44
N LYS A 461 19.73 -7.54 22.13
CA LYS A 461 20.14 -6.32 22.87
C LYS A 461 19.05 -5.83 23.84
N MET A 462 17.86 -6.42 23.80
CA MET A 462 16.77 -6.13 24.73
C MET A 462 17.04 -6.73 26.10
#